data_ba704281ade474a538dc8ce6e3630088
#
_entry.id   ba704281ade474a538dc8ce6e3630088
#
_cell.length_a   1.000
_cell.length_b   1.000
_cell.length_c   1.000
_cell.angle_alpha   90.00
_cell.angle_beta   90.00
_cell.angle_gamma   90.00
#
_symmetry.space_group_name_H-M   'P 1'
#
loop_
_entity.id
_entity.type
_entity.pdbx_description
1 polymer ?
#
loop_
_entity_poly.entity_id
_entity_poly.type
_entity_poly.pdbx_seq_one_letter_code
_entity_poly.pdbx_strand_id
1 'polypeptide(L)'
;MKRISLISKALVLLIALSGCSATESKSDVGIELFMFNWNSVATECEESLGPAGVSWALVSPPQEHVNQGQWWVHYQPVSYRIESRLGSREQFKDMVSRCNQVGVDIIADAVINHMSGSSYGTGWAGSEYEKYDYPKIYKAENFHNCGLSENNQIVNYADRAQVQTCELLGLSDLDTGSKVVQERIVAYLKDLISLGVAGFRIDAAKHIAAEDLEQIIAALPEGTRIMHEVIRGAGEDVQPEEYLPTGKLWEFSFSRLMTSFDIESVPNLEESFELGYFIESEKAISFVTNHDTERNGNALTPMSDPVTFQLASIFMLASDYGTPMLYSSYSFTDYDQAPPVGSKGEVLDATCGLRNGWNCQQRDKSIIQMIDWRTKTMNLPTTNFMHTESYSAWSKGELGFFAINAAKKELSMSFQTSLPQGTYCNILLLSGDEATCPGSEIQVGQDGVVQLNLLPQSAVALIGN
;
A
#
# COMPACT_ATOMS: atom_id res chain seq x y z
N MET A 1 -27.83 55.21 -63.16
CA MET A 1 -26.94 54.03 -63.17
C MET A 1 -26.39 53.84 -61.75
N LYS A 2 -27.03 52.99 -60.93
CA LYS A 2 -26.58 52.65 -59.58
C LYS A 2 -26.01 51.24 -59.60
N ARG A 3 -24.71 51.11 -59.22
CA ARG A 3 -24.05 49.85 -59.07
C ARG A 3 -24.40 49.25 -57.71
N ILE A 4 -24.97 48.04 -57.67
CA ILE A 4 -25.24 47.26 -56.48
C ILE A 4 -24.01 46.36 -56.23
N SER A 5 -23.37 46.54 -55.07
CA SER A 5 -22.27 45.69 -54.62
C SER A 5 -22.83 44.54 -53.80
N LEU A 6 -22.66 43.31 -54.27
CA LEU A 6 -22.93 42.11 -53.47
C LEU A 6 -21.75 41.83 -52.55
N ILE A 7 -22.01 41.83 -51.24
CA ILE A 7 -21.07 41.36 -50.23
C ILE A 7 -21.45 39.94 -49.89
N SER A 8 -20.60 38.99 -50.33
CA SER A 8 -20.68 37.57 -49.92
C SER A 8 -20.18 37.40 -48.48
N LYS A 9 -21.08 37.03 -47.54
CA LYS A 9 -20.68 36.60 -46.23
C LYS A 9 -20.31 35.10 -46.28
N ALA A 10 -19.03 34.80 -46.17
CA ALA A 10 -18.57 33.44 -45.91
C ALA A 10 -18.79 33.09 -44.44
N LEU A 11 -19.66 32.13 -44.16
CA LEU A 11 -19.93 31.57 -42.85
C LEU A 11 -18.83 30.49 -42.58
N VAL A 12 -17.86 30.81 -41.76
CA VAL A 12 -16.87 29.84 -41.28
C VAL A 12 -17.50 29.01 -40.14
N LEU A 13 -17.84 27.76 -40.46
CA LEU A 13 -18.34 26.78 -39.49
C LEU A 13 -17.13 26.24 -38.71
N LEU A 14 -16.91 26.76 -37.48
CA LEU A 14 -15.97 26.15 -36.55
C LEU A 14 -16.61 24.86 -35.98
N ILE A 15 -16.17 23.72 -36.49
CA ILE A 15 -16.45 22.42 -35.88
C ILE A 15 -15.53 22.31 -34.65
N ALA A 16 -16.10 22.53 -33.47
CA ALA A 16 -15.44 22.19 -32.22
C ALA A 16 -15.40 20.64 -32.12
N LEU A 17 -14.25 20.07 -32.41
CA LEU A 17 -13.94 18.68 -32.05
C LEU A 17 -13.85 18.63 -30.52
N SER A 18 -14.98 18.33 -29.87
CA SER A 18 -14.98 17.87 -28.49
C SER A 18 -14.35 16.49 -28.49
N GLY A 19 -13.03 16.45 -28.30
CA GLY A 19 -12.36 15.21 -27.94
C GLY A 19 -12.96 14.75 -26.60
N CYS A 20 -13.79 13.71 -26.62
CA CYS A 20 -14.01 12.88 -25.47
C CYS A 20 -12.66 12.22 -25.17
N SER A 21 -11.85 12.81 -24.28
CA SER A 21 -10.85 12.05 -23.58
C SER A 21 -11.64 11.07 -22.71
N ALA A 22 -11.70 9.80 -23.12
CA ALA A 22 -12.02 8.73 -22.21
C ALA A 22 -11.04 8.90 -21.03
N THR A 23 -11.56 9.23 -19.85
CA THR A 23 -10.76 9.11 -18.62
C THR A 23 -10.44 7.63 -18.51
N GLU A 24 -9.20 7.26 -18.82
CA GLU A 24 -8.70 5.91 -18.54
C GLU A 24 -9.01 5.63 -17.07
N SER A 25 -9.66 4.51 -16.81
CA SER A 25 -10.00 4.11 -15.45
C SER A 25 -8.67 3.89 -14.71
N LYS A 26 -8.42 4.70 -13.70
CA LYS A 26 -7.23 4.57 -12.86
C LYS A 26 -7.38 3.31 -12.00
N SER A 27 -6.31 2.53 -11.84
CA SER A 27 -6.34 1.37 -10.95
C SER A 27 -6.59 1.80 -9.50
N ASP A 28 -6.97 0.88 -8.64
CA ASP A 28 -7.04 1.09 -7.19
C ASP A 28 -5.73 0.65 -6.47
N VAL A 29 -4.79 0.05 -7.22
CA VAL A 29 -3.56 -0.54 -6.69
C VAL A 29 -2.66 0.52 -6.08
N GLY A 30 -2.19 0.25 -4.87
CA GLY A 30 -1.15 1.00 -4.20
C GLY A 30 0.12 0.20 -3.99
N ILE A 31 1.16 0.89 -3.51
CA ILE A 31 2.42 0.26 -3.12
C ILE A 31 3.01 0.94 -1.90
N GLU A 32 3.56 0.18 -0.98
CA GLU A 32 4.46 0.68 0.05
C GLU A 32 5.90 0.63 -0.47
N LEU A 33 6.56 1.80 -0.56
CA LEU A 33 7.98 1.96 -0.89
C LEU A 33 8.76 2.17 0.41
N PHE A 34 8.99 1.08 1.14
CA PHE A 34 9.57 1.14 2.47
C PHE A 34 11.03 1.58 2.44
N MET A 35 11.34 2.67 3.15
CA MET A 35 12.67 3.25 3.30
C MET A 35 13.34 3.74 2.02
N PHE A 36 12.62 3.87 0.90
CA PHE A 36 13.13 4.57 -0.27
C PHE A 36 13.35 6.05 0.08
N ASN A 37 14.50 6.61 -0.29
CA ASN A 37 14.71 8.04 -0.17
C ASN A 37 13.85 8.83 -1.18
N TRP A 38 13.65 10.11 -0.96
CA TRP A 38 12.70 10.90 -1.74
C TRP A 38 13.03 10.96 -3.24
N ASN A 39 14.32 11.00 -3.59
CA ASN A 39 14.73 10.98 -4.99
C ASN A 39 14.38 9.65 -5.66
N SER A 40 14.60 8.54 -4.95
CA SER A 40 14.25 7.20 -5.46
C SER A 40 12.74 7.03 -5.63
N VAL A 41 11.94 7.49 -4.65
CA VAL A 41 10.47 7.48 -4.79
C VAL A 41 10.03 8.24 -6.03
N ALA A 42 10.56 9.46 -6.24
CA ALA A 42 10.23 10.27 -7.41
C ALA A 42 10.59 9.56 -8.73
N THR A 43 11.77 8.94 -8.79
CA THR A 43 12.21 8.17 -9.96
C THR A 43 11.30 6.95 -10.20
N GLU A 44 10.93 6.21 -9.14
CA GLU A 44 9.99 5.08 -9.26
C GLU A 44 8.61 5.53 -9.75
N CYS A 45 8.12 6.69 -9.29
CA CYS A 45 6.86 7.25 -9.78
C CYS A 45 6.91 7.49 -11.30
N GLU A 46 7.98 8.11 -11.80
CA GLU A 46 8.11 8.48 -13.21
C GLU A 46 8.41 7.29 -14.13
N GLU A 47 9.28 6.38 -13.69
CA GLU A 47 9.78 5.28 -14.54
C GLU A 47 8.97 3.99 -14.44
N SER A 48 8.27 3.76 -13.32
CA SER A 48 7.60 2.49 -13.05
C SER A 48 6.14 2.66 -12.68
N LEU A 49 5.82 3.39 -11.60
CA LEU A 49 4.49 3.40 -11.01
C LEU A 49 3.45 4.09 -11.89
N GLY A 50 3.77 5.28 -12.39
CA GLY A 50 2.89 6.01 -13.31
C GLY A 50 2.62 5.22 -14.59
N PRO A 51 3.67 4.77 -15.32
CA PRO A 51 3.49 3.93 -16.50
C PRO A 51 2.71 2.62 -16.25
N ALA A 52 2.87 1.99 -15.07
CA ALA A 52 2.13 0.78 -14.71
C ALA A 52 0.69 1.05 -14.26
N GLY A 53 0.28 2.32 -14.09
CA GLY A 53 -1.05 2.68 -13.61
C GLY A 53 -1.27 2.50 -12.11
N VAL A 54 -0.20 2.46 -11.30
CA VAL A 54 -0.31 2.46 -9.83
C VAL A 54 -0.94 3.76 -9.37
N SER A 55 -1.92 3.69 -8.48
CA SER A 55 -2.74 4.82 -8.09
C SER A 55 -2.13 5.67 -6.97
N TRP A 56 -1.41 5.03 -6.05
CA TRP A 56 -0.82 5.69 -4.88
C TRP A 56 0.40 4.94 -4.35
N ALA A 57 1.29 5.68 -3.73
CA ALA A 57 2.45 5.14 -3.04
C ALA A 57 2.48 5.59 -1.59
N LEU A 58 2.63 4.65 -0.66
CA LEU A 58 2.92 4.91 0.73
C LEU A 58 4.43 5.08 0.90
N VAL A 59 4.82 6.16 1.55
CA VAL A 59 6.22 6.45 1.88
C VAL A 59 6.45 6.44 3.38
N SER A 60 7.63 6.02 3.81
CA SER A 60 8.04 5.98 5.22
C SER A 60 7.95 7.35 5.89
N PRO A 61 7.87 7.40 7.24
CA PRO A 61 7.62 8.64 7.97
C PRO A 61 8.59 9.76 7.62
N PRO A 62 8.11 10.94 7.20
CA PRO A 62 8.95 12.03 6.70
C PRO A 62 9.50 12.95 7.80
N GLN A 63 8.96 12.87 9.03
CA GLN A 63 9.34 13.75 10.13
C GLN A 63 10.74 13.43 10.69
N GLU A 64 11.31 14.38 11.40
CA GLU A 64 12.56 14.23 12.13
C GLU A 64 12.45 13.13 13.21
N HIS A 65 13.39 12.22 13.22
CA HIS A 65 13.45 11.05 14.08
C HIS A 65 14.75 11.00 14.90
N VAL A 66 14.86 10.08 15.85
CA VAL A 66 16.10 9.86 16.62
C VAL A 66 17.26 9.54 15.68
N ASN A 67 18.44 10.10 15.98
CA ASN A 67 19.64 9.92 15.15
C ASN A 67 20.39 8.65 15.56
N GLN A 68 19.90 7.50 15.11
CA GLN A 68 20.50 6.17 15.31
C GLN A 68 20.51 5.38 14.00
N GLY A 69 21.14 4.19 13.99
CA GLY A 69 21.43 3.45 12.76
C GLY A 69 20.33 2.51 12.26
N GLN A 70 19.35 2.15 13.10
CA GLN A 70 18.35 1.13 12.80
C GLN A 70 17.23 1.67 11.88
N TRP A 71 16.44 0.76 11.25
CA TRP A 71 15.32 1.15 10.39
C TRP A 71 14.18 1.77 11.18
N TRP A 72 13.85 1.22 12.35
CA TRP A 72 12.71 1.64 13.18
C TRP A 72 12.87 3.03 13.81
N VAL A 73 14.02 3.67 13.68
CA VAL A 73 14.21 5.06 14.16
C VAL A 73 13.23 6.04 13.51
N HIS A 74 12.75 5.78 12.29
CA HIS A 74 11.75 6.60 11.62
C HIS A 74 10.40 6.61 12.36
N TYR A 75 10.14 5.58 13.16
CA TYR A 75 8.95 5.47 14.01
C TYR A 75 9.20 6.02 15.43
N GLN A 76 10.28 6.79 15.63
CA GLN A 76 10.59 7.50 16.86
C GLN A 76 10.77 9.00 16.62
N PRO A 77 9.67 9.75 16.47
CA PRO A 77 9.72 11.19 16.22
C PRO A 77 10.41 11.96 17.35
N VAL A 78 11.14 13.01 16.99
CA VAL A 78 11.67 14.01 17.94
C VAL A 78 11.16 15.42 17.60
N SER A 79 10.72 15.63 16.37
CA SER A 79 9.99 16.83 15.96
C SER A 79 9.16 16.56 14.71
N TYR A 80 8.27 17.52 14.35
CA TYR A 80 7.48 17.47 13.11
C TYR A 80 8.15 18.22 11.95
N ARG A 81 9.46 18.46 12.04
CA ARG A 81 10.24 18.97 10.91
C ARG A 81 10.30 17.90 9.83
N ILE A 82 9.99 18.26 8.59
CA ILE A 82 10.08 17.34 7.46
C ILE A 82 11.53 17.31 6.99
N GLU A 83 12.35 16.59 7.74
CA GLU A 83 13.77 16.37 7.48
C GLU A 83 14.21 15.09 8.18
N SER A 84 14.53 14.07 7.39
CA SER A 84 14.90 12.75 7.86
C SER A 84 16.10 12.21 7.08
N ARG A 85 16.59 11.03 7.44
CA ARG A 85 17.66 10.38 6.65
C ARG A 85 17.23 9.98 5.24
N LEU A 86 15.91 10.11 4.89
CA LEU A 86 15.38 9.90 3.54
C LEU A 86 15.49 11.15 2.67
N GLY A 87 15.74 12.31 3.25
CA GLY A 87 15.95 13.57 2.55
C GLY A 87 15.37 14.78 3.26
N SER A 88 15.61 15.96 2.66
CA SER A 88 15.13 17.24 3.15
C SER A 88 13.66 17.49 2.76
N ARG A 89 13.09 18.56 3.37
CA ARG A 89 11.75 19.06 3.02
C ARG A 89 11.59 19.40 1.55
N GLU A 90 12.62 19.99 0.95
CA GLU A 90 12.61 20.37 -0.46
C GLU A 90 12.59 19.14 -1.36
N GLN A 91 13.37 18.11 -1.03
CA GLN A 91 13.37 16.83 -1.75
C GLN A 91 12.03 16.11 -1.58
N PHE A 92 11.43 16.13 -0.38
CA PHE A 92 10.10 15.57 -0.15
C PHE A 92 9.04 16.27 -1.01
N LYS A 93 9.05 17.63 -1.03
CA LYS A 93 8.12 18.40 -1.87
C LYS A 93 8.31 18.12 -3.36
N ASP A 94 9.55 18.01 -3.83
CA ASP A 94 9.87 17.67 -5.23
C ASP A 94 9.33 16.27 -5.57
N MET A 95 9.58 15.29 -4.73
CA MET A 95 9.09 13.92 -4.87
C MET A 95 7.56 13.90 -5.00
N VAL A 96 6.84 14.53 -4.07
CA VAL A 96 5.37 14.58 -4.12
C VAL A 96 4.87 15.22 -5.41
N SER A 97 5.49 16.32 -5.84
CA SER A 97 5.13 17.01 -7.08
C SER A 97 5.33 16.13 -8.32
N ARG A 98 6.46 15.44 -8.41
CA ARG A 98 6.80 14.55 -9.54
C ARG A 98 5.89 13.34 -9.61
N CYS A 99 5.60 12.71 -8.48
CA CYS A 99 4.65 11.59 -8.41
C CYS A 99 3.23 12.02 -8.84
N ASN A 100 2.74 13.14 -8.32
CA ASN A 100 1.42 13.68 -8.68
C ASN A 100 1.31 14.02 -10.18
N GLN A 101 2.38 14.49 -10.82
CA GLN A 101 2.41 14.81 -12.26
C GLN A 101 2.18 13.58 -13.14
N VAL A 102 2.59 12.40 -12.69
CA VAL A 102 2.38 11.13 -13.40
C VAL A 102 1.18 10.35 -12.87
N GLY A 103 0.37 10.98 -12.03
CA GLY A 103 -0.88 10.41 -11.53
C GLY A 103 -0.72 9.46 -10.34
N VAL A 104 0.41 9.43 -9.67
CA VAL A 104 0.64 8.66 -8.44
C VAL A 104 0.47 9.55 -7.22
N ASP A 105 -0.55 9.29 -6.42
CA ASP A 105 -0.80 10.06 -5.20
C ASP A 105 0.12 9.58 -4.06
N ILE A 106 0.68 10.50 -3.28
CA ILE A 106 1.51 10.14 -2.12
C ILE A 106 0.67 10.04 -0.86
N ILE A 107 0.78 8.91 -0.18
CA ILE A 107 0.30 8.67 1.17
C ILE A 107 1.53 8.69 2.08
N ALA A 108 1.53 9.54 3.10
CA ALA A 108 2.63 9.59 4.07
C ALA A 108 2.33 8.74 5.30
N ASP A 109 3.31 8.01 5.78
CA ASP A 109 3.22 7.31 7.06
C ASP A 109 3.32 8.34 8.20
N ALA A 110 2.28 8.41 9.04
CA ALA A 110 2.11 9.46 10.05
C ALA A 110 2.21 8.85 11.46
N VAL A 111 3.35 9.05 12.11
CA VAL A 111 3.58 8.65 13.49
C VAL A 111 3.08 9.78 14.39
N ILE A 112 1.88 9.62 14.96
CA ILE A 112 1.20 10.64 15.76
C ILE A 112 0.69 10.13 17.12
N ASN A 113 0.85 8.83 17.39
CA ASN A 113 0.52 8.24 18.69
C ASN A 113 1.55 8.62 19.76
N HIS A 114 2.82 8.72 19.40
CA HIS A 114 3.93 8.81 20.34
C HIS A 114 5.10 9.64 19.82
N MET A 115 6.02 9.93 20.71
CA MET A 115 7.35 10.43 20.43
C MET A 115 8.40 9.32 20.72
N SER A 116 9.69 9.66 20.75
CA SER A 116 10.76 8.66 20.94
C SER A 116 10.71 7.96 22.30
N GLY A 117 11.25 6.74 22.35
CA GLY A 117 11.48 5.98 23.58
C GLY A 117 12.83 6.28 24.25
N SER A 118 13.73 7.00 23.60
CA SER A 118 15.05 7.32 24.13
C SER A 118 14.96 8.36 25.25
N SER A 119 15.82 8.20 26.29
CA SER A 119 15.79 9.11 27.45
C SER A 119 16.19 10.53 27.11
N TYR A 120 17.14 10.71 26.18
CA TYR A 120 17.61 12.00 25.65
C TYR A 120 18.41 11.78 24.39
N GLY A 121 18.59 12.82 23.61
CA GLY A 121 19.42 12.76 22.40
C GLY A 121 19.28 13.98 21.50
N THR A 122 19.82 13.80 20.29
CA THR A 122 19.68 14.76 19.21
C THR A 122 18.99 14.05 18.04
N GLY A 123 17.97 14.65 17.48
CA GLY A 123 17.31 14.16 16.29
C GLY A 123 18.17 14.32 15.04
N TRP A 124 17.76 13.70 13.94
CA TRP A 124 18.46 13.74 12.66
C TRP A 124 18.71 15.17 12.16
N ALA A 125 17.75 16.06 12.31
CA ALA A 125 17.83 17.46 11.88
C ALA A 125 18.41 18.39 12.98
N GLY A 126 18.96 17.84 14.06
CA GLY A 126 19.65 18.57 15.12
C GLY A 126 18.76 19.07 16.26
N SER A 127 17.51 18.62 16.37
CA SER A 127 16.67 18.94 17.52
C SER A 127 17.11 18.16 18.74
N GLU A 128 17.45 18.87 19.83
CA GLU A 128 17.73 18.23 21.12
C GLU A 128 16.40 17.87 21.81
N TYR A 129 16.36 16.73 22.52
CA TYR A 129 15.20 16.28 23.27
C TYR A 129 15.59 15.47 24.50
N GLU A 130 14.66 15.45 25.45
CA GLU A 130 14.64 14.51 26.58
C GLU A 130 13.27 13.80 26.57
N LYS A 131 13.18 12.61 27.17
CA LYS A 131 11.91 11.89 27.28
C LYS A 131 10.87 12.80 27.97
N TYR A 132 9.71 12.95 27.36
CA TYR A 132 8.63 13.87 27.73
C TYR A 132 8.97 15.37 27.64
N ASP A 133 10.11 15.74 27.06
CA ASP A 133 10.48 17.12 26.79
C ASP A 133 11.05 17.26 25.37
N TYR A 134 10.19 17.65 24.46
CA TYR A 134 10.52 17.93 23.05
C TYR A 134 10.41 19.44 22.84
N PRO A 135 11.50 20.20 22.87
CA PRO A 135 11.47 21.65 22.91
C PRO A 135 10.65 22.27 21.79
N LYS A 136 9.77 23.21 22.14
CA LYS A 136 8.82 23.92 21.27
C LYS A 136 7.64 23.05 20.76
N ILE A 137 7.60 21.76 21.07
CA ILE A 137 6.53 20.87 20.62
C ILE A 137 5.73 20.35 21.81
N TYR A 138 6.34 19.52 22.68
CA TYR A 138 5.68 18.85 23.77
C TYR A 138 6.47 18.94 25.07
N LYS A 139 5.75 18.97 26.18
CA LYS A 139 6.24 18.91 27.57
C LYS A 139 5.52 17.78 28.30
N ALA A 140 5.98 17.43 29.49
CA ALA A 140 5.48 16.32 30.28
C ALA A 140 3.94 16.29 30.40
N GLU A 141 3.28 17.43 30.47
CA GLU A 141 1.81 17.56 30.54
C GLU A 141 1.08 17.16 29.22
N ASN A 142 1.80 16.89 28.16
CA ASN A 142 1.25 16.47 26.85
C ASN A 142 1.32 14.96 26.64
N PHE A 143 1.76 14.20 27.63
CA PHE A 143 1.92 12.77 27.57
C PHE A 143 1.05 12.07 28.60
N HIS A 144 0.54 10.89 28.24
CA HIS A 144 -0.11 10.04 29.19
C HIS A 144 0.89 9.49 30.23
N ASN A 145 0.42 9.37 31.45
CA ASN A 145 1.04 8.56 32.49
C ASN A 145 -0.03 7.61 33.03
N CYS A 146 -0.12 6.43 32.42
CA CYS A 146 -1.26 5.55 32.67
C CYS A 146 -1.35 5.05 34.11
N GLY A 147 -0.22 4.85 34.78
CA GLY A 147 -0.21 4.33 36.17
C GLY A 147 -0.83 2.94 36.33
N LEU A 148 -1.07 2.22 35.22
CA LEU A 148 -1.73 0.91 35.17
C LEU A 148 -0.71 -0.24 35.13
N SER A 149 0.56 0.05 34.95
CA SER A 149 1.66 -0.90 34.96
C SER A 149 2.89 -0.30 35.62
N GLU A 150 3.82 -1.16 36.08
CA GLU A 150 4.99 -0.72 36.84
C GLU A 150 5.90 0.25 36.04
N ASN A 151 6.03 0.04 34.73
CA ASN A 151 6.92 0.80 33.85
C ASN A 151 6.16 1.71 32.89
N ASN A 152 4.88 2.02 33.14
CA ASN A 152 4.01 2.79 32.26
C ASN A 152 3.82 2.15 30.87
N GLN A 153 4.24 0.90 30.65
CA GLN A 153 4.13 0.19 29.38
C GLN A 153 2.88 -0.67 29.30
N ILE A 154 2.41 -0.92 28.08
CA ILE A 154 1.32 -1.87 27.84
C ILE A 154 1.80 -3.28 28.19
N VAL A 155 1.09 -3.95 29.12
CA VAL A 155 1.35 -5.33 29.52
C VAL A 155 0.12 -6.24 29.34
N ASN A 156 -1.04 -5.65 29.06
CA ASN A 156 -2.29 -6.38 28.85
C ASN A 156 -3.13 -5.75 27.73
N TYR A 157 -3.18 -6.39 26.58
CA TYR A 157 -3.95 -5.93 25.43
C TYR A 157 -5.48 -6.19 25.54
N ALA A 158 -5.93 -6.95 26.54
CA ALA A 158 -7.35 -7.09 26.87
C ALA A 158 -7.85 -5.94 27.77
N ASP A 159 -7.01 -4.97 28.09
CA ASP A 159 -7.34 -3.77 28.88
C ASP A 159 -7.19 -2.53 27.98
N ARG A 160 -8.33 -2.02 27.50
CA ARG A 160 -8.40 -0.84 26.64
C ARG A 160 -7.63 0.35 27.19
N ALA A 161 -7.75 0.60 28.50
CA ALA A 161 -7.08 1.74 29.13
C ALA A 161 -5.57 1.61 29.00
N GLN A 162 -5.00 0.41 29.20
CA GLN A 162 -3.57 0.21 28.95
C GLN A 162 -3.20 0.40 27.48
N VAL A 163 -3.99 -0.16 26.56
CA VAL A 163 -3.70 -0.10 25.12
C VAL A 163 -3.66 1.34 24.62
N GLN A 164 -4.51 2.24 25.15
CA GLN A 164 -4.71 3.60 24.64
C GLN A 164 -4.11 4.69 25.53
N THR A 165 -3.47 4.37 26.64
CA THR A 165 -2.86 5.38 27.52
C THR A 165 -1.51 4.98 28.11
N CYS A 166 -1.08 3.72 27.92
CA CYS A 166 0.25 3.29 28.33
C CYS A 166 1.22 3.27 27.13
N GLU A 167 2.49 3.32 27.42
CA GLU A 167 3.55 3.36 26.42
C GLU A 167 3.65 2.05 25.63
N LEU A 168 3.54 2.15 24.31
CA LEU A 168 3.89 1.07 23.40
C LEU A 168 5.43 0.94 23.36
N LEU A 169 5.98 -0.20 23.80
CA LEU A 169 7.42 -0.49 23.79
C LEU A 169 8.30 0.61 24.42
N GLY A 170 7.75 1.37 25.37
CA GLY A 170 8.48 2.46 26.04
C GLY A 170 8.55 3.77 25.25
N LEU A 171 7.83 3.88 24.16
CA LEU A 171 7.66 5.12 23.37
C LEU A 171 6.78 6.11 24.16
N SER A 172 7.19 7.38 24.19
CA SER A 172 6.48 8.42 24.95
C SER A 172 5.09 8.66 24.37
N ASP A 173 4.05 8.16 25.03
CA ASP A 173 2.67 8.16 24.56
C ASP A 173 2.02 9.55 24.68
N LEU A 174 1.48 10.08 23.59
CA LEU A 174 0.88 11.42 23.53
C LEU A 174 -0.55 11.39 24.07
N ASP A 175 -0.90 12.35 24.93
CA ASP A 175 -2.30 12.60 25.32
C ASP A 175 -3.10 13.18 24.14
N THR A 176 -3.53 12.27 23.24
CA THR A 176 -4.26 12.62 22.03
C THR A 176 -5.67 13.17 22.30
N GLY A 177 -6.20 13.00 23.51
CA GLY A 177 -7.40 13.68 23.98
C GLY A 177 -7.18 15.17 24.27
N SER A 178 -5.93 15.56 24.49
CA SER A 178 -5.58 16.96 24.73
C SER A 178 -5.70 17.83 23.49
N LYS A 179 -6.46 18.93 23.61
CA LYS A 179 -6.61 19.91 22.51
C LYS A 179 -5.27 20.43 21.99
N VAL A 180 -4.30 20.66 22.86
CA VAL A 180 -2.96 21.14 22.50
C VAL A 180 -2.21 20.12 21.65
N VAL A 181 -2.32 18.84 21.97
CA VAL A 181 -1.73 17.74 21.20
C VAL A 181 -2.41 17.62 19.85
N GLN A 182 -3.74 17.59 19.82
CA GLN A 182 -4.53 17.54 18.57
C GLN A 182 -4.19 18.70 17.63
N GLU A 183 -4.14 19.94 18.13
CA GLU A 183 -3.80 21.12 17.30
C GLU A 183 -2.40 21.00 16.65
N ARG A 184 -1.42 20.43 17.36
CA ARG A 184 -0.06 20.21 16.82
C ARG A 184 -0.01 19.10 15.80
N ILE A 185 -0.69 17.98 16.06
CA ILE A 185 -0.83 16.89 15.09
C ILE A 185 -1.51 17.38 13.82
N VAL A 186 -2.64 18.09 13.95
CA VAL A 186 -3.36 18.67 12.80
C VAL A 186 -2.49 19.65 12.03
N ALA A 187 -1.68 20.48 12.71
CA ALA A 187 -0.77 21.39 12.03
C ALA A 187 0.30 20.64 11.23
N TYR A 188 0.86 19.56 11.76
CA TYR A 188 1.81 18.69 11.06
C TYR A 188 1.18 18.02 9.83
N LEU A 189 0.01 17.42 9.98
CA LEU A 189 -0.68 16.76 8.86
C LEU A 189 -1.07 17.77 7.77
N LYS A 190 -1.55 18.97 8.15
CA LYS A 190 -1.85 20.05 7.20
C LYS A 190 -0.60 20.59 6.49
N ASP A 191 0.54 20.59 7.17
CA ASP A 191 1.81 20.96 6.53
C ASP A 191 2.17 19.99 5.42
N LEU A 192 2.05 18.67 5.66
CA LEU A 192 2.25 17.63 4.63
C LEU A 192 1.25 17.76 3.47
N ILE A 193 -0.04 17.99 3.76
CA ILE A 193 -1.05 18.24 2.72
C ILE A 193 -0.68 19.47 1.88
N SER A 194 -0.13 20.52 2.49
CA SER A 194 0.33 21.73 1.78
C SER A 194 1.46 21.47 0.78
N LEU A 195 2.17 20.35 0.95
CA LEU A 195 3.20 19.87 0.02
C LEU A 195 2.65 18.97 -1.09
N GLY A 196 1.34 18.66 -1.05
CA GLY A 196 0.65 17.84 -2.05
C GLY A 196 0.40 16.39 -1.66
N VAL A 197 0.64 16.01 -0.40
CA VAL A 197 0.31 14.67 0.13
C VAL A 197 -1.21 14.46 0.08
N ALA A 198 -1.66 13.33 -0.44
CA ALA A 198 -3.06 13.01 -0.66
C ALA A 198 -3.74 12.35 0.55
N GLY A 199 -2.95 11.86 1.50
CA GLY A 199 -3.49 11.18 2.67
C GLY A 199 -2.41 10.56 3.56
N PHE A 200 -2.85 9.80 4.55
CA PHE A 200 -1.99 9.26 5.60
C PHE A 200 -2.31 7.80 5.91
N ARG A 201 -1.27 7.03 6.19
CA ARG A 201 -1.36 5.83 7.01
C ARG A 201 -1.06 6.27 8.46
N ILE A 202 -2.01 6.06 9.36
CA ILE A 202 -1.81 6.38 10.77
C ILE A 202 -1.13 5.18 11.45
N ASP A 203 0.12 5.39 11.82
CA ASP A 203 0.94 4.43 12.55
C ASP A 203 0.37 4.18 13.94
N ALA A 204 0.41 2.93 14.39
CA ALA A 204 -0.02 2.53 15.73
C ALA A 204 -1.42 3.08 16.11
N ALA A 205 -2.34 3.22 15.14
CA ALA A 205 -3.67 3.81 15.36
C ALA A 205 -4.46 3.10 16.46
N LYS A 206 -4.22 1.81 16.68
CA LYS A 206 -4.79 1.03 17.78
C LYS A 206 -4.58 1.65 19.16
N HIS A 207 -3.49 2.38 19.33
CA HIS A 207 -3.06 2.98 20.59
C HIS A 207 -3.60 4.41 20.79
N ILE A 208 -4.33 4.94 19.81
CA ILE A 208 -5.04 6.22 19.89
C ILE A 208 -6.54 5.91 20.07
N ALA A 209 -7.22 6.58 21.00
CA ALA A 209 -8.67 6.44 21.11
C ALA A 209 -9.35 6.82 19.79
N ALA A 210 -10.32 6.02 19.34
CA ALA A 210 -10.99 6.26 18.05
C ALA A 210 -11.66 7.64 17.98
N GLU A 211 -12.20 8.11 19.11
CA GLU A 211 -12.82 9.44 19.26
C GLU A 211 -11.81 10.58 19.11
N ASP A 212 -10.57 10.39 19.55
CA ASP A 212 -9.50 11.39 19.39
C ASP A 212 -9.05 11.47 17.92
N LEU A 213 -8.90 10.31 17.26
CA LEU A 213 -8.63 10.26 15.83
C LEU A 213 -9.74 10.89 15.01
N GLU A 214 -11.01 10.66 15.37
CA GLU A 214 -12.14 11.31 14.69
C GLU A 214 -12.02 12.84 14.74
N GLN A 215 -11.66 13.40 15.90
CA GLN A 215 -11.48 14.85 16.05
C GLN A 215 -10.29 15.40 15.23
N ILE A 216 -9.17 14.68 15.23
CA ILE A 216 -7.98 15.03 14.45
C ILE A 216 -8.29 15.01 12.96
N ILE A 217 -8.93 13.94 12.47
CA ILE A 217 -9.24 13.74 11.05
C ILE A 217 -10.31 14.71 10.58
N ALA A 218 -11.34 14.99 11.39
CA ALA A 218 -12.37 15.97 11.07
C ALA A 218 -11.82 17.40 10.89
N ALA A 219 -10.65 17.70 11.44
CA ALA A 219 -9.98 18.99 11.26
C ALA A 219 -9.16 19.08 9.97
N LEU A 220 -8.98 17.98 9.22
CA LEU A 220 -8.26 17.95 7.94
C LEU A 220 -9.17 18.38 6.78
N PRO A 221 -8.63 18.76 5.62
CA PRO A 221 -9.42 19.01 4.42
C PRO A 221 -10.25 17.78 4.01
N GLU A 222 -11.46 18.03 3.53
CA GLU A 222 -12.32 16.99 2.96
C GLU A 222 -11.61 16.26 1.81
N GLY A 223 -11.79 14.93 1.74
CA GLY A 223 -11.14 14.09 0.75
C GLY A 223 -9.72 13.63 1.10
N THR A 224 -9.17 14.03 2.26
CA THR A 224 -7.92 13.46 2.77
C THR A 224 -8.10 11.97 2.98
N ARG A 225 -7.28 11.14 2.30
CA ARG A 225 -7.35 9.68 2.44
C ARG A 225 -6.71 9.25 3.76
N ILE A 226 -7.40 8.38 4.50
CA ILE A 226 -6.91 7.86 5.79
C ILE A 226 -6.90 6.33 5.74
N MET A 227 -5.81 5.76 6.19
CA MET A 227 -5.59 4.34 6.38
C MET A 227 -5.07 4.12 7.79
N HIS A 228 -5.65 3.19 8.54
CA HIS A 228 -5.26 2.92 9.92
C HIS A 228 -4.53 1.60 10.05
N GLU A 229 -3.49 1.60 10.87
CA GLU A 229 -2.89 0.39 11.37
C GLU A 229 -3.56 -0.01 12.68
N VAL A 230 -4.44 -0.99 12.62
CA VAL A 230 -5.10 -1.58 13.79
C VAL A 230 -5.04 -3.10 13.69
N ILE A 231 -4.05 -3.70 14.33
CA ILE A 231 -3.83 -5.15 14.24
C ILE A 231 -4.88 -5.87 15.10
N ARG A 232 -5.68 -6.75 14.48
CA ARG A 232 -6.63 -7.61 15.19
C ARG A 232 -5.90 -8.65 16.00
N GLY A 233 -6.15 -8.68 17.30
CA GLY A 233 -5.71 -9.72 18.23
C GLY A 233 -6.88 -10.44 18.87
N ALA A 234 -6.75 -11.76 19.07
CA ALA A 234 -7.77 -12.57 19.70
C ALA A 234 -7.91 -12.21 21.19
N GLY A 235 -9.11 -11.83 21.61
CA GLY A 235 -9.40 -11.46 23.01
C GLY A 235 -8.88 -10.09 23.43
N GLU A 236 -8.42 -9.27 22.51
CA GLU A 236 -8.04 -7.88 22.75
C GLU A 236 -9.27 -6.98 22.74
N ASP A 237 -9.26 -5.93 23.54
CA ASP A 237 -10.44 -5.08 23.75
C ASP A 237 -10.60 -4.00 22.67
N VAL A 238 -9.50 -3.54 22.07
CA VAL A 238 -9.51 -2.57 20.97
C VAL A 238 -9.53 -3.32 19.63
N GLN A 239 -10.58 -3.10 18.84
CA GLN A 239 -10.82 -3.81 17.59
C GLN A 239 -10.77 -2.87 16.37
N PRO A 240 -10.35 -3.38 15.18
CA PRO A 240 -10.25 -2.58 13.96
C PRO A 240 -11.54 -1.86 13.56
N GLU A 241 -12.70 -2.47 13.80
CA GLU A 241 -14.00 -1.93 13.40
C GLU A 241 -14.31 -0.56 14.00
N GLU A 242 -13.70 -0.23 15.13
CA GLU A 242 -13.87 1.06 15.79
C GLU A 242 -13.34 2.23 14.98
N TYR A 243 -12.38 1.98 14.09
CA TYR A 243 -11.70 2.99 13.27
C TYR A 243 -12.28 3.12 11.85
N LEU A 244 -13.23 2.26 11.47
CA LEU A 244 -13.90 2.28 10.16
C LEU A 244 -14.59 3.61 9.81
N PRO A 245 -15.16 4.37 10.77
CA PRO A 245 -15.80 5.65 10.46
C PRO A 245 -14.82 6.70 9.88
N THR A 246 -13.54 6.60 10.18
CA THR A 246 -12.53 7.61 9.84
C THR A 246 -11.58 7.22 8.71
N GLY A 247 -11.58 5.95 8.27
CA GLY A 247 -10.67 5.53 7.20
C GLY A 247 -10.80 4.08 6.78
N LYS A 248 -9.90 3.67 5.88
CA LYS A 248 -9.68 2.27 5.56
C LYS A 248 -8.74 1.64 6.59
N LEU A 249 -8.73 0.33 6.65
CA LEU A 249 -7.90 -0.44 7.59
C LEU A 249 -6.91 -1.33 6.85
N TRP A 250 -5.70 -1.41 7.33
CA TRP A 250 -4.75 -2.45 6.93
C TRP A 250 -5.24 -3.81 7.41
N GLU A 251 -5.50 -4.73 6.48
CA GLU A 251 -6.08 -6.04 6.79
C GLU A 251 -5.01 -7.10 7.03
N PHE A 252 -4.54 -7.16 8.26
CA PHE A 252 -3.51 -8.12 8.69
C PHE A 252 -3.97 -9.58 8.63
N SER A 253 -5.29 -9.84 8.69
CA SER A 253 -5.81 -11.20 8.54
C SER A 253 -5.63 -11.72 7.12
N PHE A 254 -5.69 -10.83 6.11
CA PHE A 254 -5.38 -11.19 4.74
C PHE A 254 -3.89 -11.60 4.60
N SER A 255 -2.97 -10.80 5.14
CA SER A 255 -1.54 -11.14 5.14
C SER A 255 -1.27 -12.49 5.82
N ARG A 256 -1.89 -12.74 6.98
CA ARG A 256 -1.78 -14.04 7.66
C ARG A 256 -2.33 -15.19 6.83
N LEU A 257 -3.45 -14.98 6.12
CA LEU A 257 -4.02 -16.00 5.24
C LEU A 257 -3.10 -16.30 4.05
N MET A 258 -2.37 -15.30 3.52
CA MET A 258 -1.44 -15.50 2.42
C MET A 258 -0.29 -16.46 2.78
N THR A 259 0.03 -16.67 4.05
CA THR A 259 1.03 -17.68 4.46
C THR A 259 0.62 -19.10 4.09
N SER A 260 -0.67 -19.36 3.82
CA SER A 260 -1.13 -20.66 3.36
C SER A 260 -0.53 -21.10 2.02
N PHE A 261 -0.03 -20.15 1.20
CA PHE A 261 0.75 -20.50 0.01
C PHE A 261 2.05 -21.25 0.33
N ASP A 262 2.64 -21.06 1.50
CA ASP A 262 3.84 -21.78 1.94
C ASP A 262 3.60 -23.29 2.09
N ILE A 263 2.36 -23.71 2.32
CA ILE A 263 1.96 -25.13 2.43
C ILE A 263 1.32 -25.65 1.14
N GLU A 264 1.55 -24.98 0.01
CA GLU A 264 1.07 -25.39 -1.32
C GLU A 264 -0.46 -25.35 -1.46
N SER A 265 -1.11 -24.40 -0.78
CA SER A 265 -2.56 -24.23 -0.90
C SER A 265 -2.93 -22.81 -1.30
N VAL A 266 -3.99 -22.67 -2.09
CA VAL A 266 -4.60 -21.39 -2.42
C VAL A 266 -5.51 -20.97 -1.28
N PRO A 267 -5.38 -19.74 -0.72
CA PRO A 267 -6.23 -19.26 0.35
C PRO A 267 -7.72 -19.31 0.00
N ASN A 268 -8.54 -19.81 0.92
CA ASN A 268 -9.99 -19.80 0.79
C ASN A 268 -10.56 -18.50 1.37
N LEU A 269 -10.72 -17.49 0.52
CA LEU A 269 -11.25 -16.20 0.93
C LEU A 269 -12.73 -16.28 1.36
N GLU A 270 -13.56 -17.09 0.70
CA GLU A 270 -14.99 -17.23 1.03
C GLU A 270 -15.19 -17.77 2.45
N GLU A 271 -14.49 -18.85 2.79
CA GLU A 271 -14.52 -19.41 4.14
C GLU A 271 -14.02 -18.39 5.19
N SER A 272 -12.98 -17.63 4.85
CA SER A 272 -12.44 -16.60 5.75
C SER A 272 -13.43 -15.46 6.00
N PHE A 273 -14.25 -15.10 5.01
CA PHE A 273 -15.32 -14.12 5.17
C PHE A 273 -16.46 -14.67 6.04
N GLU A 274 -16.85 -15.93 5.83
CA GLU A 274 -17.89 -16.60 6.65
C GLU A 274 -17.50 -16.68 8.13
N LEU A 275 -16.20 -16.85 8.42
CA LEU A 275 -15.68 -16.87 9.80
C LEU A 275 -15.65 -15.48 10.46
N GLY A 276 -15.88 -14.39 9.71
CA GLY A 276 -15.95 -13.03 10.23
C GLY A 276 -14.60 -12.46 10.70
N TYR A 277 -13.48 -13.01 10.23
CA TYR A 277 -12.14 -12.53 10.59
C TYR A 277 -11.67 -11.35 9.74
N PHE A 278 -12.40 -11.02 8.67
CA PHE A 278 -12.08 -9.93 7.77
C PHE A 278 -13.05 -8.77 7.93
N ILE A 279 -12.55 -7.58 7.72
CA ILE A 279 -13.37 -6.37 7.57
C ILE A 279 -14.01 -6.35 6.19
N GLU A 280 -15.02 -5.51 6.00
CA GLU A 280 -15.68 -5.33 4.70
C GLU A 280 -14.67 -4.95 3.61
N SER A 281 -14.77 -5.58 2.44
CA SER A 281 -13.84 -5.42 1.32
C SER A 281 -13.58 -3.96 0.94
N GLU A 282 -14.62 -3.13 0.89
CA GLU A 282 -14.51 -1.71 0.53
C GLU A 282 -13.67 -0.88 1.51
N LYS A 283 -13.53 -1.37 2.75
CA LYS A 283 -12.79 -0.73 3.84
C LYS A 283 -11.40 -1.32 4.07
N ALA A 284 -11.08 -2.42 3.41
CA ALA A 284 -9.82 -3.13 3.57
C ALA A 284 -8.73 -2.59 2.65
N ILE A 285 -7.49 -2.52 3.16
CA ILE A 285 -6.25 -2.49 2.38
C ILE A 285 -5.66 -3.90 2.50
N SER A 286 -5.71 -4.67 1.42
CA SER A 286 -5.14 -6.02 1.38
C SER A 286 -3.66 -5.96 1.01
N PHE A 287 -2.83 -6.78 1.66
CA PHE A 287 -1.40 -6.89 1.38
C PHE A 287 -0.88 -8.29 1.74
N VAL A 288 0.14 -8.74 1.03
CA VAL A 288 0.82 -10.02 1.33
C VAL A 288 1.77 -9.86 2.50
N THR A 289 2.56 -8.80 2.50
CA THR A 289 3.46 -8.41 3.59
C THR A 289 3.61 -6.90 3.66
N ASN A 290 4.09 -6.39 4.78
CA ASN A 290 4.50 -5.01 5.00
C ASN A 290 5.84 -4.96 5.75
N HIS A 291 6.32 -3.78 6.10
CA HIS A 291 7.62 -3.59 6.74
C HIS A 291 7.77 -4.26 8.13
N ASP A 292 6.66 -4.45 8.87
CA ASP A 292 6.66 -5.15 10.15
C ASP A 292 6.59 -6.66 9.95
N THR A 293 5.64 -7.13 9.13
CA THR A 293 5.41 -8.56 8.95
C THR A 293 6.54 -9.26 8.22
N GLU A 294 7.31 -8.55 7.37
CA GLU A 294 8.50 -9.13 6.73
C GLU A 294 9.62 -9.49 7.72
N ARG A 295 9.62 -8.87 8.92
CA ARG A 295 10.67 -9.02 9.94
C ARG A 295 10.30 -9.93 11.10
N ASN A 296 9.02 -10.13 11.35
CA ASN A 296 8.58 -10.93 12.50
C ASN A 296 8.42 -12.42 12.20
N GLY A 297 8.66 -12.85 10.96
CA GLY A 297 8.59 -14.27 10.54
C GLY A 297 7.17 -14.84 10.39
N ASN A 298 6.14 -13.98 10.44
CA ASN A 298 4.73 -14.39 10.40
C ASN A 298 4.05 -14.10 9.05
N ALA A 299 4.81 -13.71 8.03
CA ALA A 299 4.30 -13.43 6.70
C ALA A 299 5.18 -14.06 5.62
N LEU A 300 4.58 -14.28 4.47
CA LEU A 300 5.27 -14.62 3.25
C LEU A 300 6.04 -13.39 2.76
N THR A 301 7.33 -13.53 2.49
CA THR A 301 8.20 -12.41 2.14
C THR A 301 8.98 -12.68 0.86
N PRO A 302 9.43 -11.63 0.14
CA PRO A 302 10.27 -11.79 -1.05
C PRO A 302 11.63 -12.45 -0.77
N MET A 303 12.06 -12.46 0.51
CA MET A 303 13.32 -13.08 0.91
C MET A 303 13.16 -14.53 1.35
N SER A 304 12.01 -14.91 1.95
CA SER A 304 11.75 -16.27 2.40
C SER A 304 11.47 -17.20 1.23
N ASP A 305 10.58 -16.81 0.34
CA ASP A 305 10.23 -17.53 -0.90
C ASP A 305 9.74 -16.54 -1.97
N PRO A 306 10.65 -16.08 -2.86
CA PRO A 306 10.32 -15.08 -3.87
C PRO A 306 9.28 -15.57 -4.88
N VAL A 307 9.23 -16.87 -5.19
CA VAL A 307 8.28 -17.43 -6.16
C VAL A 307 6.87 -17.43 -5.55
N THR A 308 6.73 -17.95 -4.36
CA THR A 308 5.43 -18.00 -3.66
C THR A 308 4.95 -16.59 -3.29
N PHE A 309 5.84 -15.69 -2.89
CA PHE A 309 5.50 -14.29 -2.64
C PHE A 309 4.94 -13.59 -3.90
N GLN A 310 5.57 -13.81 -5.05
CA GLN A 310 5.08 -13.28 -6.32
C GLN A 310 3.71 -13.87 -6.68
N LEU A 311 3.54 -15.19 -6.51
CA LEU A 311 2.28 -15.88 -6.79
C LEU A 311 1.13 -15.36 -5.89
N ALA A 312 1.39 -15.16 -4.60
CA ALA A 312 0.44 -14.56 -3.66
C ALA A 312 0.08 -13.11 -4.04
N SER A 313 1.05 -12.34 -4.51
CA SER A 313 0.82 -10.96 -5.00
C SER A 313 -0.03 -10.94 -6.26
N ILE A 314 0.20 -11.87 -7.20
CA ILE A 314 -0.63 -12.06 -8.40
C ILE A 314 -2.06 -12.44 -8.00
N PHE A 315 -2.24 -13.36 -7.05
CA PHE A 315 -3.55 -13.74 -6.52
C PHE A 315 -4.27 -12.55 -5.88
N MET A 316 -3.58 -11.78 -5.03
CA MET A 316 -4.13 -10.57 -4.42
C MET A 316 -4.62 -9.56 -5.47
N LEU A 317 -3.83 -9.32 -6.52
CA LEU A 317 -4.20 -8.41 -7.61
C LEU A 317 -5.39 -8.92 -8.43
N ALA A 318 -5.55 -10.23 -8.56
CA ALA A 318 -6.69 -10.85 -9.26
C ALA A 318 -7.97 -10.91 -8.41
N SER A 319 -7.84 -10.88 -7.07
CA SER A 319 -8.93 -10.97 -6.10
C SER A 319 -9.79 -9.71 -6.07
N ASP A 320 -11.07 -9.88 -5.74
CA ASP A 320 -12.01 -8.76 -5.50
C ASP A 320 -11.93 -8.21 -4.07
N TYR A 321 -11.14 -8.82 -3.19
CA TYR A 321 -11.07 -8.40 -1.81
C TYR A 321 -10.10 -7.24 -1.59
N GLY A 322 -10.64 -6.15 -1.07
CA GLY A 322 -9.88 -5.00 -0.62
C GLY A 322 -9.25 -4.17 -1.75
N THR A 323 -8.59 -3.12 -1.32
CA THR A 323 -7.69 -2.30 -2.14
C THR A 323 -6.29 -2.90 -2.02
N PRO A 324 -5.71 -3.48 -3.07
CA PRO A 324 -4.42 -4.16 -2.96
C PRO A 324 -3.27 -3.16 -2.81
N MET A 325 -2.38 -3.46 -1.88
CA MET A 325 -1.13 -2.76 -1.66
C MET A 325 0.05 -3.72 -1.90
N LEU A 326 0.86 -3.42 -2.88
CA LEU A 326 2.15 -4.08 -3.14
C LEU A 326 3.18 -3.61 -2.12
N TYR A 327 4.31 -4.31 -2.04
CA TYR A 327 5.36 -3.99 -1.09
C TYR A 327 6.75 -4.06 -1.72
N SER A 328 7.54 -3.03 -1.53
CA SER A 328 8.94 -2.97 -1.94
C SER A 328 9.82 -2.43 -0.83
N SER A 329 10.94 -3.11 -0.59
CA SER A 329 11.88 -2.80 0.48
C SER A 329 13.30 -3.19 0.09
N TYR A 330 14.17 -3.29 1.07
CA TYR A 330 15.56 -3.74 0.90
C TYR A 330 15.79 -5.11 1.55
N SER A 331 16.81 -5.82 1.10
CA SER A 331 17.24 -7.08 1.70
C SER A 331 18.00 -6.83 3.00
N PHE A 332 17.72 -7.63 4.02
CA PHE A 332 18.37 -7.55 5.33
C PHE A 332 18.69 -8.96 5.85
N THR A 333 19.61 -9.04 6.77
CA THR A 333 20.01 -10.29 7.46
C THR A 333 19.85 -10.21 8.97
N ASP A 334 19.65 -9.01 9.49
CA ASP A 334 19.43 -8.71 10.89
C ASP A 334 18.15 -7.87 11.05
N TYR A 335 17.39 -8.13 12.11
CA TYR A 335 16.11 -7.44 12.36
C TYR A 335 16.24 -5.92 12.35
N ASP A 336 17.31 -5.38 12.98
CA ASP A 336 17.52 -3.95 13.14
C ASP A 336 18.20 -3.29 11.94
N GLN A 337 18.62 -4.09 10.96
CA GLN A 337 19.40 -3.59 9.81
C GLN A 337 18.63 -2.53 9.04
N ALA A 338 19.25 -1.37 8.85
CA ALA A 338 18.77 -0.29 7.99
C ALA A 338 19.04 -0.58 6.50
N PRO A 339 18.40 0.16 5.58
CA PRO A 339 18.77 0.13 4.16
C PRO A 339 20.22 0.62 3.96
N PRO A 340 20.80 0.44 2.75
CA PRO A 340 22.11 1.00 2.41
C PRO A 340 22.17 2.50 2.69
N VAL A 341 23.18 2.92 3.45
CA VAL A 341 23.38 4.31 3.86
C VAL A 341 24.74 4.86 3.44
N GLY A 342 24.82 6.16 3.23
CA GLY A 342 26.05 6.88 2.95
C GLY A 342 26.85 7.19 4.22
N SER A 343 27.93 7.94 4.05
CA SER A 343 28.89 8.23 5.13
C SER A 343 28.35 9.10 6.25
N LYS A 344 27.24 9.81 6.03
CA LYS A 344 26.55 10.63 7.04
C LYS A 344 25.32 9.94 7.62
N GLY A 345 25.03 8.69 7.21
CA GLY A 345 23.86 7.93 7.62
C GLY A 345 22.60 8.18 6.78
N GLU A 346 22.69 9.03 5.74
CA GLU A 346 21.63 9.24 4.77
C GLU A 346 21.35 7.95 3.97
N VAL A 347 20.08 7.67 3.68
CA VAL A 347 19.71 6.52 2.84
C VAL A 347 20.13 6.78 1.39
N LEU A 348 20.85 5.84 0.81
CA LEU A 348 21.31 5.91 -0.58
C LEU A 348 20.16 5.67 -1.55
N ASP A 349 20.33 6.10 -2.80
CA ASP A 349 19.37 5.86 -3.86
C ASP A 349 19.14 4.36 -4.05
N ALA A 350 17.87 3.99 -4.19
CA ALA A 350 17.49 2.61 -4.41
C ALA A 350 17.96 2.13 -5.78
N THR A 351 18.65 1.00 -5.79
CA THR A 351 19.05 0.33 -7.03
C THR A 351 18.40 -1.04 -7.04
N CYS A 352 17.34 -1.17 -7.85
CA CYS A 352 16.55 -2.39 -7.93
C CYS A 352 17.34 -3.58 -8.45
N GLY A 353 17.12 -4.74 -7.84
CA GLY A 353 17.74 -6.01 -8.18
C GLY A 353 18.39 -6.67 -6.97
N LEU A 354 18.22 -7.99 -6.85
CA LEU A 354 18.66 -8.79 -5.70
C LEU A 354 20.14 -8.60 -5.30
N ARG A 355 21.00 -8.24 -6.25
CA ARG A 355 22.43 -8.01 -5.99
C ARG A 355 22.73 -6.66 -5.35
N ASN A 356 21.79 -5.72 -5.40
CA ASN A 356 21.98 -4.34 -4.96
C ASN A 356 21.29 -4.05 -3.61
N GLY A 357 20.68 -5.07 -3.01
CA GLY A 357 20.05 -4.97 -1.71
C GLY A 357 18.62 -4.40 -1.72
N TRP A 358 18.02 -4.10 -2.89
CA TRP A 358 16.66 -3.61 -3.02
C TRP A 358 15.77 -4.59 -3.78
N ASN A 359 14.63 -4.93 -3.19
CA ASN A 359 13.56 -5.70 -3.81
C ASN A 359 12.48 -4.74 -4.30
N CYS A 360 12.29 -4.69 -5.63
CA CYS A 360 11.42 -3.71 -6.27
C CYS A 360 10.30 -4.45 -7.01
N GLN A 361 9.23 -4.79 -6.31
CA GLN A 361 8.09 -5.52 -6.85
C GLN A 361 7.42 -4.78 -8.01
N GLN A 362 7.39 -3.45 -7.97
CA GLN A 362 6.82 -2.59 -9.01
C GLN A 362 7.50 -2.70 -10.39
N ARG A 363 8.70 -3.28 -10.44
CA ARG A 363 9.44 -3.48 -11.68
C ARG A 363 9.30 -4.90 -12.26
N ASP A 364 8.56 -5.76 -11.56
CA ASP A 364 8.27 -7.10 -12.04
C ASP A 364 7.21 -7.07 -13.15
N LYS A 365 7.51 -7.68 -14.30
CA LYS A 365 6.64 -7.65 -15.46
C LYS A 365 5.29 -8.29 -15.23
N SER A 366 5.23 -9.40 -14.51
CA SER A 366 3.96 -10.07 -14.23
C SER A 366 3.08 -9.24 -13.29
N ILE A 367 3.68 -8.51 -12.35
CA ILE A 367 2.97 -7.58 -11.47
C ILE A 367 2.43 -6.41 -12.29
N ILE A 368 3.23 -5.81 -13.17
CA ILE A 368 2.78 -4.72 -14.07
C ILE A 368 1.59 -5.19 -14.94
N GLN A 369 1.67 -6.39 -15.51
CA GLN A 369 0.58 -6.97 -16.29
C GLN A 369 -0.67 -7.23 -15.47
N MET A 370 -0.53 -7.64 -14.21
CA MET A 370 -1.67 -7.85 -13.32
C MET A 370 -2.30 -6.53 -12.85
N ILE A 371 -1.55 -5.45 -12.73
CA ILE A 371 -2.10 -4.11 -12.47
C ILE A 371 -2.99 -3.67 -13.63
N ASP A 372 -2.52 -3.84 -14.87
CA ASP A 372 -3.32 -3.56 -16.08
C ASP A 372 -4.57 -4.46 -16.16
N TRP A 373 -4.41 -5.76 -15.92
CA TRP A 373 -5.52 -6.71 -15.88
C TRP A 373 -6.58 -6.30 -14.85
N ARG A 374 -6.17 -5.97 -13.63
CA ARG A 374 -7.07 -5.49 -12.57
C ARG A 374 -7.77 -4.21 -12.98
N THR A 375 -7.05 -3.23 -13.50
CA THR A 375 -7.60 -1.95 -13.96
C THR A 375 -8.77 -2.14 -14.93
N LYS A 376 -8.64 -3.11 -15.85
CA LYS A 376 -9.65 -3.43 -16.85
C LYS A 376 -10.82 -4.27 -16.31
N THR A 377 -10.60 -5.03 -15.24
CA THR A 377 -11.54 -6.06 -14.80
C THR A 377 -12.17 -5.82 -13.42
N MET A 378 -11.62 -4.96 -12.58
CA MET A 378 -12.03 -4.80 -11.17
C MET A 378 -13.53 -4.45 -10.98
N ASN A 379 -14.15 -3.78 -11.95
CA ASN A 379 -15.56 -3.41 -11.90
C ASN A 379 -16.50 -4.44 -12.58
N LEU A 380 -15.95 -5.56 -13.04
CA LEU A 380 -16.72 -6.61 -13.70
C LEU A 380 -17.08 -7.71 -12.69
N PRO A 381 -18.27 -8.36 -12.87
CA PRO A 381 -18.68 -9.41 -11.95
C PRO A 381 -17.76 -10.63 -12.05
N THR A 382 -17.49 -11.25 -10.91
CA THR A 382 -16.82 -12.55 -10.82
C THR A 382 -17.83 -13.65 -11.13
N THR A 383 -17.49 -14.53 -12.07
CA THR A 383 -18.32 -15.67 -12.51
C THR A 383 -17.46 -16.91 -12.71
N ASN A 384 -18.09 -18.09 -12.83
CA ASN A 384 -17.42 -19.37 -13.04
C ASN A 384 -16.32 -19.64 -11.98
N PHE A 385 -16.58 -19.25 -10.73
CA PHE A 385 -15.64 -19.44 -9.65
C PHE A 385 -15.46 -20.94 -9.34
N MET A 386 -14.19 -21.36 -9.30
CA MET A 386 -13.79 -22.72 -8.94
C MET A 386 -12.65 -22.62 -7.93
N HIS A 387 -12.77 -23.34 -6.83
CA HIS A 387 -11.74 -23.37 -5.78
C HIS A 387 -11.53 -24.77 -5.24
N THR A 388 -10.26 -25.13 -4.99
CA THR A 388 -9.80 -26.27 -4.20
C THR A 388 -8.59 -25.84 -3.39
N GLU A 389 -8.09 -26.71 -2.52
CA GLU A 389 -6.83 -26.43 -1.81
C GLU A 389 -5.65 -26.13 -2.76
N SER A 390 -5.62 -26.75 -3.94
CA SER A 390 -4.48 -26.64 -4.87
C SER A 390 -4.62 -25.54 -5.91
N TYR A 391 -5.84 -25.17 -6.29
CA TYR A 391 -6.06 -24.18 -7.34
C TYR A 391 -7.31 -23.33 -7.11
N SER A 392 -7.31 -22.18 -7.75
CA SER A 392 -8.50 -21.35 -7.89
C SER A 392 -8.59 -20.77 -9.30
N ALA A 393 -9.81 -20.58 -9.82
CA ALA A 393 -10.04 -19.98 -11.12
C ALA A 393 -11.38 -19.25 -11.17
N TRP A 394 -11.45 -18.16 -11.94
CA TRP A 394 -12.68 -17.39 -12.15
C TRP A 394 -12.61 -16.52 -13.40
N SER A 395 -13.78 -16.09 -13.88
CA SER A 395 -13.90 -15.09 -14.92
C SER A 395 -14.26 -13.71 -14.34
N LYS A 396 -13.86 -12.66 -15.01
CA LYS A 396 -14.26 -11.26 -14.76
C LYS A 396 -15.07 -10.76 -15.95
N GLY A 397 -16.41 -10.86 -15.84
CA GLY A 397 -17.30 -10.64 -16.98
C GLY A 397 -16.89 -11.47 -18.20
N GLU A 398 -17.09 -10.91 -19.39
CA GLU A 398 -16.65 -11.51 -20.67
C GLU A 398 -15.25 -11.04 -21.08
N LEU A 399 -14.52 -10.32 -20.20
CA LEU A 399 -13.26 -9.67 -20.52
C LEU A 399 -12.04 -10.39 -19.93
N GLY A 400 -12.12 -10.88 -18.70
CA GLY A 400 -10.99 -11.44 -17.98
C GLY A 400 -11.22 -12.90 -17.55
N PHE A 401 -10.15 -13.68 -17.50
CA PHE A 401 -10.10 -14.98 -16.85
C PHE A 401 -8.78 -15.14 -16.11
N PHE A 402 -8.86 -15.71 -14.92
CA PHE A 402 -7.72 -15.98 -14.07
C PHE A 402 -7.75 -17.43 -13.58
N ALA A 403 -6.59 -18.10 -13.54
CA ALA A 403 -6.42 -19.41 -12.92
C ALA A 403 -5.05 -19.51 -12.27
N ILE A 404 -4.98 -20.10 -11.09
CA ILE A 404 -3.76 -20.27 -10.30
C ILE A 404 -3.62 -21.68 -9.77
N ASN A 405 -2.41 -22.25 -9.84
CA ASN A 405 -2.02 -23.52 -9.27
C ASN A 405 -0.95 -23.29 -8.20
N ALA A 406 -1.26 -23.45 -6.93
CA ALA A 406 -0.31 -23.34 -5.83
C ALA A 406 0.48 -24.63 -5.56
N ALA A 407 -0.01 -25.78 -6.05
CA ALA A 407 0.63 -27.06 -5.81
C ALA A 407 1.98 -27.21 -6.54
N LYS A 408 2.85 -28.06 -5.99
CA LYS A 408 4.12 -28.46 -6.64
C LYS A 408 3.93 -29.53 -7.72
N LYS A 409 2.71 -29.70 -8.21
CA LYS A 409 2.32 -30.63 -9.28
C LYS A 409 1.67 -29.87 -10.41
N GLU A 410 1.95 -30.31 -11.63
CA GLU A 410 1.26 -29.87 -12.82
C GLU A 410 -0.22 -30.24 -12.75
N LEU A 411 -1.08 -29.33 -13.18
CA LEU A 411 -2.53 -29.49 -13.21
C LEU A 411 -3.03 -29.32 -14.64
N SER A 412 -3.51 -30.42 -15.25
CA SER A 412 -4.11 -30.40 -16.58
C SER A 412 -5.63 -30.60 -16.45
N MET A 413 -6.42 -29.56 -16.78
CA MET A 413 -7.87 -29.64 -16.71
C MET A 413 -8.58 -28.61 -17.58
N SER A 414 -9.90 -28.81 -17.72
CA SER A 414 -10.79 -27.86 -18.38
C SER A 414 -11.37 -26.87 -17.39
N PHE A 415 -11.41 -25.60 -17.77
CA PHE A 415 -12.09 -24.54 -17.00
C PHE A 415 -13.22 -23.95 -17.85
N GLN A 416 -14.39 -23.75 -17.23
CA GLN A 416 -15.45 -22.93 -17.82
C GLN A 416 -15.08 -21.47 -17.66
N THR A 417 -15.16 -20.71 -18.74
CA THR A 417 -14.94 -19.24 -18.74
C THR A 417 -16.16 -18.51 -19.25
N SER A 418 -16.23 -17.19 -19.01
CA SER A 418 -17.18 -16.29 -19.66
C SER A 418 -16.57 -15.58 -20.88
N LEU A 419 -15.31 -15.88 -21.22
CA LEU A 419 -14.67 -15.29 -22.40
C LEU A 419 -15.34 -15.77 -23.68
N PRO A 420 -15.52 -14.91 -24.69
CA PRO A 420 -15.92 -15.30 -26.03
C PRO A 420 -14.95 -16.31 -26.66
N GLN A 421 -15.45 -17.10 -27.62
CA GLN A 421 -14.59 -17.96 -28.43
C GLN A 421 -13.45 -17.13 -29.07
N GLY A 422 -12.22 -17.59 -28.92
CA GLY A 422 -11.08 -16.89 -29.50
C GLY A 422 -9.72 -17.41 -29.05
N THR A 423 -8.70 -16.73 -29.53
CA THR A 423 -7.30 -16.94 -29.12
C THR A 423 -6.90 -15.83 -28.16
N TYR A 424 -6.39 -16.20 -27.00
CA TYR A 424 -5.98 -15.28 -25.94
C TYR A 424 -4.51 -15.48 -25.59
N CYS A 425 -3.86 -14.44 -25.10
CA CYS A 425 -2.50 -14.53 -24.58
C CYS A 425 -2.53 -14.73 -23.05
N ASN A 426 -1.67 -15.61 -22.53
CA ASN A 426 -1.35 -15.56 -21.09
C ASN A 426 -0.47 -14.35 -20.84
N ILE A 427 -1.04 -13.27 -20.30
CA ILE A 427 -0.33 -12.00 -20.09
C ILE A 427 0.86 -12.12 -19.15
N LEU A 428 0.85 -13.09 -18.22
CA LEU A 428 1.95 -13.29 -17.26
C LEU A 428 3.26 -13.79 -17.95
N LEU A 429 3.18 -14.26 -19.20
CA LEU A 429 4.32 -14.75 -19.97
C LEU A 429 4.81 -13.76 -21.06
N LEU A 430 4.15 -12.61 -21.19
CA LEU A 430 4.52 -11.62 -22.20
C LEU A 430 5.86 -10.97 -21.86
N SER A 431 6.75 -10.87 -22.84
CA SER A 431 8.11 -10.34 -22.71
C SER A 431 8.31 -8.96 -23.35
N GLY A 432 7.34 -8.04 -23.20
CA GLY A 432 7.43 -6.67 -23.76
C GLY A 432 6.09 -6.16 -24.31
N ASP A 433 6.11 -5.04 -25.03
CA ASP A 433 4.94 -4.40 -25.68
C ASP A 433 4.42 -5.17 -26.90
N GLU A 434 4.68 -6.46 -27.00
CA GLU A 434 4.32 -7.25 -28.17
C GLU A 434 2.81 -7.55 -28.19
N ALA A 435 2.15 -7.06 -29.25
CA ALA A 435 0.77 -7.42 -29.60
C ALA A 435 0.61 -8.91 -29.98
N THR A 436 1.69 -9.68 -29.98
CA THR A 436 1.75 -11.10 -30.30
C THR A 436 2.21 -11.90 -29.09
N CYS A 437 1.60 -13.04 -28.86
CA CYS A 437 1.94 -13.94 -27.74
C CYS A 437 2.57 -15.26 -28.23
N PRO A 438 3.76 -15.24 -28.84
CA PRO A 438 4.36 -16.45 -29.38
C PRO A 438 4.63 -17.46 -28.27
N GLY A 439 3.97 -18.63 -28.34
CA GLY A 439 4.14 -19.72 -27.41
C GLY A 439 3.32 -19.62 -26.11
N SER A 440 2.51 -18.59 -25.94
CA SER A 440 1.58 -18.44 -24.80
C SER A 440 0.11 -18.33 -25.23
N GLU A 441 -0.21 -18.73 -26.47
CA GLU A 441 -1.57 -18.71 -27.03
C GLU A 441 -2.45 -19.78 -26.38
N ILE A 442 -3.64 -19.35 -25.94
CA ILE A 442 -4.65 -20.20 -25.30
C ILE A 442 -5.95 -20.07 -26.10
N GLN A 443 -6.54 -21.21 -26.46
CA GLN A 443 -7.80 -21.29 -27.22
C GLN A 443 -8.99 -21.44 -26.29
N VAL A 444 -9.96 -20.54 -26.40
CA VAL A 444 -11.30 -20.67 -25.78
C VAL A 444 -12.26 -21.21 -26.83
N GLY A 445 -12.91 -22.34 -26.51
CA GLY A 445 -13.86 -22.99 -27.40
C GLY A 445 -15.19 -22.25 -27.56
N GLN A 446 -16.07 -22.74 -28.46
CA GLN A 446 -17.41 -22.17 -28.67
C GLN A 446 -18.32 -22.28 -27.42
N ASP A 447 -18.04 -23.25 -26.58
CA ASP A 447 -18.72 -23.52 -25.31
C ASP A 447 -18.15 -22.71 -24.14
N GLY A 448 -17.19 -21.81 -24.39
CA GLY A 448 -16.48 -21.02 -23.37
C GLY A 448 -15.49 -21.86 -22.54
N VAL A 449 -15.19 -23.09 -22.95
CA VAL A 449 -14.23 -23.95 -22.23
C VAL A 449 -12.81 -23.70 -22.69
N VAL A 450 -11.89 -23.61 -21.74
CA VAL A 450 -10.45 -23.56 -21.97
C VAL A 450 -9.77 -24.78 -21.37
N GLN A 451 -8.86 -25.40 -22.12
CA GLN A 451 -7.97 -26.47 -21.63
C GLN A 451 -6.65 -25.82 -21.19
N LEU A 452 -6.31 -25.95 -19.91
CA LEU A 452 -5.06 -25.43 -19.37
C LEU A 452 -4.18 -26.53 -18.84
N ASN A 453 -2.88 -26.32 -19.03
CA ASN A 453 -1.84 -27.05 -18.36
C ASN A 453 -1.10 -26.08 -17.44
N LEU A 454 -1.56 -25.98 -16.18
CA LEU A 454 -0.97 -25.11 -15.18
C LEU A 454 0.27 -25.76 -14.58
N LEU A 455 1.43 -25.18 -14.82
CA LEU A 455 2.69 -25.64 -14.24
C LEU A 455 2.65 -25.56 -12.70
N PRO A 456 3.53 -26.29 -11.99
CA PRO A 456 3.66 -26.13 -10.55
C PRO A 456 3.89 -24.67 -10.16
N GLN A 457 3.21 -24.20 -9.12
CA GLN A 457 3.34 -22.84 -8.60
C GLN A 457 3.29 -21.77 -9.69
N SER A 458 2.24 -21.77 -10.49
CA SER A 458 2.06 -20.84 -11.61
C SER A 458 0.63 -20.31 -11.71
N ALA A 459 0.47 -19.23 -12.47
CA ALA A 459 -0.83 -18.66 -12.79
C ALA A 459 -0.97 -18.38 -14.30
N VAL A 460 -2.21 -18.28 -14.73
CA VAL A 460 -2.63 -17.84 -16.07
C VAL A 460 -3.60 -16.69 -15.90
N ALA A 461 -3.36 -15.60 -16.59
CA ALA A 461 -4.30 -14.49 -16.70
C ALA A 461 -4.54 -14.17 -18.17
N LEU A 462 -5.82 -14.19 -18.57
CA LEU A 462 -6.26 -13.89 -19.93
C LEU A 462 -7.05 -12.59 -19.92
N ILE A 463 -6.92 -11.80 -20.98
CA ILE A 463 -7.69 -10.56 -21.18
C ILE A 463 -8.19 -10.53 -22.63
N GLY A 464 -9.48 -10.20 -22.81
CA GLY A 464 -10.08 -9.92 -24.10
C GLY A 464 -9.70 -8.52 -24.62
N ASN A 465 -9.87 -8.32 -25.90
CA ASN A 465 -9.63 -7.02 -26.55
C ASN A 465 -10.82 -6.08 -26.35
#